data_5fe5a10a8fe083fac758b59e1b1c88ff
#
_entry.id   5fe5a10a8fe083fac758b59e1b1c88ff
#
_cell.length_a   1.000
_cell.length_b   1.000
_cell.length_c   1.000
_cell.angle_alpha   90.00
_cell.angle_beta   90.00
_cell.angle_gamma   90.00
#
_symmetry.space_group_name_H-M   'P 1'
#
loop_
_entity.id
_entity.type
_entity.pdbx_description
1 polymer ?
#
loop_
_entity_poly.entity_id
_entity_poly.type
_entity_poly.pdbx_seq_one_letter_code
_entity_poly.pdbx_strand_id
1 'polypeptide(L)'
;MRIISGTLGGRRIKPPQKMPHTRPTTDIAKEGLFNILQNRISFDGISTLDLFGGTGSISYELASRGASELTIVEKDPAMHQFIRTTLNELKIENAEVIRMDIFQFLQN
;
A
#
# COMPACT_ATOMS: atom_id res chain seq x y z
N MET A 1 -0.50 -1.43 -12.73
CA MET A 1 -0.98 -0.91 -11.43
C MET A 1 -0.86 0.60 -11.43
N ARG A 2 -1.84 1.30 -10.93
CA ARG A 2 -1.80 2.77 -10.86
C ARG A 2 -2.49 3.28 -9.60
N ILE A 3 -2.09 4.49 -9.20
CA ILE A 3 -2.77 5.21 -8.12
C ILE A 3 -3.95 5.94 -8.75
N ILE A 4 -5.14 5.78 -8.16
CA ILE A 4 -6.39 6.24 -8.76
C ILE A 4 -6.60 7.74 -8.52
N SER A 5 -6.42 8.20 -7.29
CA SER A 5 -6.81 9.55 -6.88
C SER A 5 -5.80 10.14 -5.89
N GLY A 6 -6.03 11.38 -5.47
CA GLY A 6 -5.18 12.06 -4.50
C GLY A 6 -3.98 12.75 -5.14
N THR A 7 -3.00 13.10 -4.30
CA THR A 7 -1.82 13.88 -4.73
C THR A 7 -0.94 13.13 -5.72
N LEU A 8 -0.98 11.80 -5.71
CA LEU A 8 -0.21 10.94 -6.61
C LEU A 8 -1.10 10.29 -7.68
N GLY A 9 -2.35 10.74 -7.82
CA GLY A 9 -3.29 10.17 -8.78
C GLY A 9 -2.74 10.14 -10.20
N GLY A 10 -2.95 9.01 -10.87
CA GLY A 10 -2.45 8.80 -12.23
C GLY A 10 -1.06 8.21 -12.32
N ARG A 11 -0.29 8.18 -11.23
CA ARG A 11 1.04 7.57 -11.23
C ARG A 11 0.92 6.06 -11.47
N ARG A 12 1.74 5.57 -12.38
CA ARG A 12 1.78 4.15 -12.71
C ARG A 12 2.92 3.48 -11.96
N ILE A 13 2.66 2.25 -11.52
CA ILE A 13 3.64 1.44 -10.81
C ILE A 13 3.77 0.11 -11.54
N LYS A 14 5.00 -0.23 -11.95
CA LYS A 14 5.26 -1.49 -12.62
C LYS A 14 5.36 -2.59 -11.56
N PRO A 15 4.46 -3.58 -11.55
CA PRO A 15 4.55 -4.66 -10.58
C PRO A 15 5.78 -5.53 -10.82
N PRO A 16 6.28 -6.25 -9.80
CA PRO A 16 7.40 -7.17 -10.01
C PRO A 16 7.02 -8.28 -10.98
N GLN A 17 7.99 -8.75 -11.77
CA GLN A 17 7.77 -9.78 -12.77
C GLN A 17 7.35 -11.12 -12.18
N LYS A 18 7.83 -11.42 -10.97
CA LYS A 18 7.48 -12.64 -10.24
C LYS A 18 6.89 -12.26 -8.89
N MET A 19 5.67 -12.66 -8.68
CA MET A 19 5.00 -12.50 -7.39
C MET A 19 4.76 -13.89 -6.80
N PRO A 20 5.40 -14.22 -5.66
CA PRO A 20 5.45 -15.61 -5.22
C PRO A 20 4.11 -16.21 -4.84
N HIS A 21 3.20 -15.52 -4.21
CA HIS A 21 1.95 -16.11 -3.71
C HIS A 21 0.75 -15.19 -3.76
N THR A 22 0.86 -14.05 -4.43
CA THR A 22 -0.21 -13.08 -4.42
C THR A 22 -0.47 -12.53 -5.81
N ARG A 23 -1.73 -12.28 -6.10
CA ARG A 23 -2.12 -11.47 -7.24
C ARG A 23 -2.27 -10.03 -6.78
N PRO A 24 -1.78 -9.05 -7.54
CA PRO A 24 -2.03 -7.66 -7.17
C PRO A 24 -3.53 -7.38 -7.22
N THR A 25 -3.99 -6.51 -6.34
CA THR A 25 -5.35 -5.98 -6.41
C THR A 25 -5.47 -5.22 -7.74
N THR A 26 -6.47 -5.55 -8.54
CA THR A 26 -6.67 -4.88 -9.81
C THR A 26 -7.05 -3.41 -9.59
N ASP A 27 -6.77 -2.56 -10.58
CA ASP A 27 -7.14 -1.16 -10.49
C ASP A 27 -8.66 -0.99 -10.35
N ILE A 28 -9.44 -1.82 -11.03
CA ILE A 28 -10.90 -1.78 -10.96
C ILE A 28 -11.38 -2.13 -9.55
N ALA A 29 -10.84 -3.20 -8.95
CA ALA A 29 -11.21 -3.62 -7.61
C ALA A 29 -10.81 -2.56 -6.57
N LYS A 30 -9.63 -1.99 -6.71
CA LYS A 30 -9.14 -0.92 -5.83
C LYS A 30 -10.02 0.32 -5.94
N GLU A 31 -10.36 0.73 -7.13
CA GLU A 31 -11.25 1.87 -7.35
C GLU A 31 -12.62 1.64 -6.71
N GLY A 32 -13.20 0.46 -6.89
CA GLY A 32 -14.47 0.10 -6.27
C GLY A 32 -14.41 0.16 -4.76
N LEU A 33 -13.35 -0.39 -4.16
CA LEU A 33 -13.14 -0.36 -2.71
C LEU A 33 -13.07 1.08 -2.20
N PHE A 34 -12.25 1.92 -2.80
CA PHE A 34 -12.06 3.29 -2.35
C PHE A 34 -13.28 4.17 -2.62
N ASN A 35 -14.06 3.88 -3.66
CA ASN A 35 -15.33 4.57 -3.88
C ASN A 35 -16.33 4.32 -2.73
N ILE A 36 -16.32 3.11 -2.17
CA ILE A 36 -17.15 2.79 -1.00
C ILE A 36 -16.60 3.49 0.24
N LEU A 37 -15.30 3.37 0.47
CA LEU A 37 -14.67 3.90 1.69
C LEU A 37 -14.74 5.42 1.77
N GLN A 38 -14.59 6.13 0.65
CA GLN A 38 -14.58 7.60 0.65
C GLN A 38 -15.90 8.20 1.14
N ASN A 39 -16.99 7.44 1.06
CA ASN A 39 -18.30 7.87 1.57
C ASN A 39 -18.48 7.60 3.06
N ARG A 40 -17.56 6.90 3.70
CA ARG A 40 -17.65 6.46 5.10
C ARG A 40 -16.58 7.05 5.99
N ILE A 41 -15.40 7.31 5.45
CA ILE A 41 -14.27 7.84 6.21
C ILE A 41 -13.56 8.92 5.41
N SER A 42 -12.90 9.84 6.13
CA SER A 42 -11.95 10.76 5.53
C SER A 42 -10.57 10.13 5.61
N PHE A 43 -9.86 10.09 4.49
CA PHE A 43 -8.49 9.55 4.47
C PHE A 43 -7.45 10.55 4.98
N ASP A 44 -7.79 11.83 4.98
CA ASP A 44 -6.85 12.87 5.37
C ASP A 44 -6.49 12.75 6.85
N GLY A 45 -5.21 12.63 7.13
CA GLY A 45 -4.69 12.59 8.49
C GLY A 45 -4.81 11.27 9.23
N ILE A 46 -5.35 10.22 8.61
CA ILE A 46 -5.49 8.92 9.30
C ILE A 46 -4.18 8.16 9.37
N SER A 47 -4.06 7.28 10.37
CA SER A 47 -2.99 6.29 10.46
C SER A 47 -3.53 4.95 9.96
N THR A 48 -2.72 4.22 9.19
CA THR A 48 -3.15 2.96 8.60
C THR A 48 -2.18 1.83 8.92
N LEU A 49 -2.72 0.61 8.96
CA LEU A 49 -1.95 -0.60 9.14
C LEU A 49 -2.39 -1.61 8.09
N ASP A 50 -1.47 -1.97 7.21
CA ASP A 50 -1.67 -2.98 6.18
C ASP A 50 -0.93 -4.24 6.60
N LEU A 51 -1.66 -5.29 6.96
CA LEU A 51 -1.09 -6.54 7.46
C LEU A 51 -0.66 -7.49 6.35
N PHE A 52 -1.06 -7.24 5.10
CA PHE A 52 -0.73 -8.07 3.95
C PHE A 52 -0.30 -7.18 2.79
N GLY A 53 0.92 -6.64 2.91
CA GLY A 53 1.39 -5.59 2.01
C GLY A 53 1.35 -5.94 0.53
N GLY A 54 1.78 -7.15 0.17
CA GLY A 54 1.86 -7.55 -1.22
C GLY A 54 2.66 -6.56 -2.05
N THR A 55 2.05 -5.97 -3.07
CA THR A 55 2.70 -4.93 -3.88
C THR A 55 2.67 -3.55 -3.25
N GLY A 56 1.95 -3.37 -2.15
CA GLY A 56 1.77 -2.07 -1.51
C GLY A 56 0.67 -1.21 -2.12
N SER A 57 -0.06 -1.72 -3.08
CA SER A 57 -1.03 -0.95 -3.88
C SER A 57 -2.05 -0.18 -3.03
N ILE A 58 -2.60 -0.81 -2.00
CA ILE A 58 -3.58 -0.17 -1.12
C ILE A 58 -2.93 0.96 -0.32
N SER A 59 -1.73 0.73 0.20
CA SER A 59 -1.03 1.72 1.01
C SER A 59 -0.60 2.94 0.18
N TYR A 60 -0.17 2.74 -1.06
CA TYR A 60 0.15 3.87 -1.93
C TYR A 60 -1.09 4.73 -2.19
N GLU A 61 -2.24 4.09 -2.38
CA GLU A 61 -3.50 4.81 -2.55
C GLU A 61 -3.87 5.61 -1.31
N LEU A 62 -3.73 5.02 -0.13
CA LEU A 62 -3.99 5.70 1.14
C LEU A 62 -3.07 6.90 1.34
N ALA A 63 -1.77 6.74 1.04
CA ALA A 63 -0.82 7.84 1.10
C ALA A 63 -1.21 8.97 0.15
N SER A 64 -1.59 8.62 -1.07
CA SER A 64 -2.01 9.60 -2.08
C SER A 64 -3.24 10.38 -1.64
N ARG A 65 -4.12 9.77 -0.88
CA ARG A 65 -5.37 10.39 -0.40
C ARG A 65 -5.22 11.11 0.94
N GLY A 66 -3.99 11.17 1.50
CA GLY A 66 -3.71 12.02 2.66
C GLY A 66 -3.48 11.32 3.98
N ALA A 67 -3.35 10.00 4.01
CA ALA A 67 -3.02 9.29 5.26
C ALA A 67 -1.70 9.82 5.83
N SER A 68 -1.66 10.06 7.14
CA SER A 68 -0.52 10.70 7.80
C SER A 68 0.57 9.73 8.22
N GLU A 69 0.21 8.49 8.55
CA GLU A 69 1.15 7.45 8.93
C GLU A 69 0.70 6.12 8.33
N LEU A 70 1.64 5.42 7.70
CA LEU A 70 1.36 4.11 7.09
C LEU A 70 2.33 3.09 7.63
N THR A 71 1.81 1.98 8.12
CA THR A 71 2.60 0.83 8.51
C THR A 71 2.19 -0.34 7.64
N ILE A 72 3.16 -0.96 6.97
CA ILE A 72 2.93 -2.06 6.04
C ILE A 72 3.71 -3.27 6.54
N VAL A 73 3.03 -4.38 6.73
CA VAL A 73 3.67 -5.63 7.16
C VAL A 73 3.69 -6.58 5.97
N GLU A 74 4.88 -7.05 5.63
CA GLU A 74 5.09 -7.97 4.51
C GLU A 74 6.23 -8.93 4.84
N LYS A 75 5.96 -10.22 4.78
CA LYS A 75 6.95 -11.24 5.15
C LYS A 75 7.92 -11.60 4.03
N ASP A 76 7.51 -11.47 2.78
CA ASP A 76 8.34 -11.87 1.64
C ASP A 76 9.46 -10.86 1.39
N PRO A 77 10.74 -11.29 1.36
CA PRO A 77 11.85 -10.36 1.18
C PRO A 77 11.80 -9.57 -0.12
N ALA A 78 11.40 -10.22 -1.22
CA ALA A 78 11.34 -9.55 -2.52
C ALA A 78 10.24 -8.49 -2.54
N MET A 79 9.07 -8.81 -1.98
CA MET A 79 7.97 -7.86 -1.92
C MET A 79 8.27 -6.71 -0.95
N HIS A 80 8.92 -7.00 0.17
CA HIS A 80 9.37 -5.98 1.11
C HIS A 80 10.30 -4.97 0.43
N GLN A 81 11.27 -5.46 -0.33
CA GLN A 81 12.20 -4.61 -1.06
C GLN A 81 11.48 -3.81 -2.15
N PHE A 82 10.55 -4.44 -2.86
CA PHE A 82 9.76 -3.77 -3.88
C PHE A 82 8.97 -2.60 -3.28
N ILE A 83 8.32 -2.82 -2.13
CA ILE A 83 7.56 -1.76 -1.45
C ILE A 83 8.48 -0.62 -1.05
N ARG A 84 9.63 -0.92 -0.47
CA ARG A 84 10.60 0.12 -0.06
C ARG A 84 11.04 0.96 -1.26
N THR A 85 11.39 0.30 -2.36
CA THR A 85 11.81 0.99 -3.57
C THR A 85 10.69 1.87 -4.13
N THR A 86 9.47 1.36 -4.17
CA THR A 86 8.32 2.10 -4.67
C THR A 86 8.00 3.31 -3.80
N LEU A 87 8.03 3.16 -2.47
CA LEU A 87 7.82 4.28 -1.55
C LEU A 87 8.84 5.39 -1.80
N ASN A 88 10.09 5.02 -2.02
CA ASN A 88 11.16 5.98 -2.36
C ASN A 88 10.89 6.69 -3.69
N GLU A 89 10.54 5.96 -4.71
CA GLU A 89 10.24 6.53 -6.03
C GLU A 89 9.05 7.48 -6.00
N LEU A 90 8.05 7.15 -5.20
CA LEU A 90 6.85 8.00 -5.01
C LEU A 90 7.09 9.13 -4.01
N LYS A 91 8.24 9.16 -3.37
CA LYS A 91 8.59 10.15 -2.33
C LYS A 91 7.62 10.14 -1.15
N ILE A 92 7.14 8.95 -0.79
CA ILE A 92 6.30 8.77 0.39
C ILE A 92 7.23 8.54 1.58
N GLU A 93 7.32 9.52 2.48
CA GLU A 93 8.25 9.50 3.61
C GLU A 93 7.61 9.06 4.93
N ASN A 94 6.30 9.05 5.00
CA ASN A 94 5.53 8.75 6.21
C ASN A 94 5.04 7.31 6.27
N ALA A 95 5.76 6.40 5.64
CA ALA A 95 5.44 4.98 5.60
C ALA A 95 6.61 4.15 6.09
N GLU A 96 6.31 3.12 6.87
CA GLU A 96 7.27 2.13 7.33
C GLU A 96 6.83 0.77 6.83
N VAL A 97 7.74 0.01 6.24
CA VAL A 97 7.48 -1.36 5.84
C VAL A 97 8.29 -2.30 6.72
N ILE A 98 7.59 -3.22 7.38
CA ILE A 98 8.16 -4.16 8.34
C ILE A 98 8.17 -5.54 7.72
N ARG A 99 9.36 -6.14 7.64
CA ARG A 99 9.50 -7.50 7.13
C ARG A 99 9.27 -8.49 8.27
N MET A 100 8.05 -8.94 8.39
CA MET A 100 7.67 -9.82 9.48
C MET A 100 6.42 -10.63 9.07
N ASP A 101 6.29 -11.82 9.63
CA ASP A 101 5.06 -12.58 9.55
C ASP A 101 3.98 -11.88 10.38
N ILE A 102 2.74 -11.87 9.90
CA ILE A 102 1.64 -11.19 10.58
C ILE A 102 1.45 -11.69 12.01
N PHE A 103 1.60 -13.00 12.24
CA PHE A 103 1.42 -13.56 13.58
C PHE A 103 2.51 -13.11 14.53
N GLN A 104 3.75 -13.00 14.04
CA GLN A 104 4.85 -12.45 14.84
C GLN A 104 4.59 -10.98 15.17
N PHE A 105 4.13 -10.21 14.19
CA PHE A 105 3.83 -8.80 14.38
C PHE A 105 2.76 -8.60 15.45
N LEU A 106 1.69 -9.39 15.41
CA LEU A 106 0.59 -9.26 16.35
C LEU A 106 0.93 -9.74 17.76
N GLN A 107 1.99 -10.54 17.93
CA GLN A 107 2.46 -11.00 19.24
C GLN A 107 3.37 -10.00 19.95
N ASN A 108 3.89 -9.05 19.22
CA ASN A 108 4.80 -8.03 19.76
C ASN A 108 4.01 -6.74 20.14
#